data_803f485b383641b3c31ca58095f8e233
#
_entry.id   803f485b383641b3c31ca58095f8e233
#
_cell.length_a   1.000
_cell.length_b   1.000
_cell.length_c   1.000
_cell.angle_alpha   90.00
_cell.angle_beta   90.00
_cell.angle_gamma   90.00
#
_symmetry.space_group_name_H-M   'P 1'
#
loop_
_entity.id
_entity.type
_entity.pdbx_description
1 polymer ?
#
loop_
_entity_poly.entity_id
_entity_poly.type
_entity_poly.pdbx_seq_one_letter_code
_entity_poly.pdbx_strand_id
1 'polypeptide(L)'
;GSEMCIRDRLDAGQSLGDLYTYINTSKSLGIVSGILISVVVAFISGAVIQYLARLLFSFRFEGMYKRVGAVYGAFSITAIIYFLVMKGAKGASFMRAEWIDWINANTSPILITLFVGFTILFQICISFFRINVFKIIILAGTFSLAFAFAGNDLVNFVGVPIAAWDSFKIWSAAQSPAETFMMGDLLKPATAATWMLLASGMVMVFTLWFSKKAHCVIQTSINLASTQTGEQEQFGASLPGRMIVRAAVGMGTVINQIM
;
A
#
# COMPACT_ATOMS: atom_id res chain seq x y z
N GLY A 1 12.46 25.29 1.89
CA GLY A 1 13.71 25.72 2.52
C GLY A 1 14.96 25.36 1.71
N SER A 2 15.10 24.14 1.20
CA SER A 2 16.29 23.72 0.45
C SER A 2 16.37 24.32 -0.96
N GLU A 3 15.25 24.50 -1.65
CA GLU A 3 15.23 25.03 -3.02
C GLU A 3 15.59 26.52 -3.09
N MET A 4 15.12 27.30 -2.13
CA MET A 4 15.53 28.73 -2.02
C MET A 4 17.02 28.85 -1.73
N CYS A 5 17.58 28.02 -0.85
CA CYS A 5 19.02 27.98 -0.59
C CYS A 5 19.84 27.57 -1.83
N ILE A 6 19.35 26.70 -2.67
CA ILE A 6 20.02 26.29 -3.92
C ILE A 6 20.01 27.43 -4.92
N ARG A 7 18.89 28.10 -5.11
CA ARG A 7 18.77 29.24 -6.04
C ARG A 7 19.63 30.43 -5.64
N ASP A 8 19.56 30.84 -4.37
CA ASP A 8 20.35 31.97 -3.84
C ASP A 8 21.86 31.75 -3.96
N ARG A 9 22.30 30.48 -3.91
CA ARG A 9 23.72 30.12 -4.06
C ARG A 9 24.19 30.04 -5.51
N LEU A 10 23.29 29.58 -6.41
CA LEU A 10 23.54 29.65 -7.86
C LEU A 10 23.64 31.11 -8.31
N ASP A 11 22.77 31.99 -7.78
CA ASP A 11 22.81 33.42 -8.04
C ASP A 11 24.06 34.08 -7.42
N ALA A 12 24.61 33.52 -6.36
CA ALA A 12 25.88 33.90 -5.75
C ALA A 12 27.12 33.33 -6.47
N GLY A 13 26.96 32.67 -7.63
CA GLY A 13 28.04 32.17 -8.46
C GLY A 13 28.73 30.90 -7.99
N GLN A 14 28.08 30.13 -7.09
CA GLN A 14 28.60 28.81 -6.69
C GLN A 14 28.35 27.76 -7.77
N SER A 15 29.29 26.84 -7.93
CA SER A 15 29.22 25.82 -8.97
C SER A 15 28.19 24.77 -8.64
N LEU A 16 27.53 24.18 -9.69
CA LEU A 16 26.60 23.04 -9.54
C LEU A 16 27.27 21.85 -8.84
N GLY A 17 28.58 21.72 -8.89
CA GLY A 17 29.36 20.68 -8.22
C GLY A 17 29.29 20.74 -6.69
N ASP A 18 29.06 21.93 -6.12
CA ASP A 18 28.99 22.09 -4.66
C ASP A 18 27.59 21.76 -4.09
N LEU A 19 26.58 21.57 -4.94
CA LEU A 19 25.21 21.25 -4.51
C LEU A 19 25.10 19.90 -3.79
N TYR A 20 25.98 18.94 -4.12
CA TYR A 20 25.91 17.63 -3.46
C TYR A 20 26.28 17.69 -1.96
N THR A 21 27.02 18.72 -1.51
CA THR A 21 27.34 18.90 -0.09
C THR A 21 26.13 19.27 0.77
N TYR A 22 25.08 19.80 0.14
CA TYR A 22 23.81 20.16 0.80
C TYR A 22 22.75 19.07 0.73
N ILE A 23 22.94 18.09 -0.13
CA ILE A 23 22.05 16.92 -0.22
C ILE A 23 22.55 15.90 0.79
N ASN A 24 21.67 15.48 1.70
CA ASN A 24 21.98 14.37 2.59
C ASN A 24 22.01 13.06 1.78
N THR A 25 23.14 12.81 1.12
CA THR A 25 23.34 11.65 0.21
C THR A 25 23.14 10.33 0.93
N SER A 26 23.57 10.22 2.19
CA SER A 26 23.35 9.02 3.01
C SER A 26 21.86 8.73 3.19
N LYS A 27 21.07 9.74 3.49
CA LYS A 27 19.62 9.59 3.65
C LYS A 27 18.90 9.27 2.33
N SER A 28 19.31 9.92 1.25
CA SER A 28 18.78 9.66 -0.10
C SER A 28 19.11 8.25 -0.57
N LEU A 29 20.35 7.80 -0.37
CA LEU A 29 20.77 6.45 -0.71
C LEU A 29 20.04 5.40 0.12
N GLY A 30 19.82 5.67 1.42
CA GLY A 30 19.03 4.83 2.31
C GLY A 30 17.58 4.66 1.84
N ILE A 31 16.97 5.75 1.36
CA ILE A 31 15.59 5.71 0.82
C ILE A 31 15.55 4.89 -0.48
N VAL A 32 16.44 5.17 -1.43
CA VAL A 32 16.48 4.46 -2.71
C VAL A 32 16.75 2.97 -2.51
N SER A 33 17.73 2.60 -1.69
CA SER A 33 18.03 1.20 -1.38
C SER A 33 16.87 0.52 -0.66
N GLY A 34 16.21 1.21 0.27
CA GLY A 34 15.01 0.72 0.96
C GLY A 34 13.87 0.42 0.00
N ILE A 35 13.63 1.27 -1.00
CA ILE A 35 12.62 1.03 -2.04
C ILE A 35 12.98 -0.22 -2.86
N LEU A 36 14.21 -0.34 -3.33
CA LEU A 36 14.63 -1.50 -4.13
C LEU A 36 14.51 -2.81 -3.35
N ILE A 37 14.96 -2.82 -2.09
CA ILE A 37 14.85 -4.01 -1.23
C ILE A 37 13.39 -4.34 -0.96
N SER A 38 12.53 -3.34 -0.73
CA SER A 38 11.10 -3.56 -0.46
C SER A 38 10.39 -4.24 -1.64
N VAL A 39 10.75 -3.89 -2.89
CA VAL A 39 10.19 -4.54 -4.09
C VAL A 39 10.57 -6.02 -4.12
N VAL A 40 11.84 -6.35 -3.86
CA VAL A 40 12.31 -7.74 -3.84
C VAL A 40 11.59 -8.54 -2.74
N VAL A 41 11.52 -7.99 -1.53
CA VAL A 41 10.83 -8.63 -0.38
C VAL A 41 9.35 -8.84 -0.68
N ALA A 42 8.68 -7.84 -1.25
CA ALA A 42 7.26 -7.92 -1.61
C ALA A 42 7.02 -9.01 -2.67
N PHE A 43 7.87 -9.08 -3.70
CA PHE A 43 7.78 -10.11 -4.74
C PHE A 43 7.95 -11.52 -4.16
N ILE A 44 9.00 -11.75 -3.37
CA ILE A 44 9.25 -13.06 -2.76
C ILE A 44 8.10 -13.46 -1.82
N SER A 45 7.67 -12.55 -0.94
CA SER A 45 6.57 -12.80 -0.01
C SER A 45 5.26 -13.12 -0.74
N GLY A 46 4.95 -12.36 -1.80
CA GLY A 46 3.76 -12.59 -2.62
C GLY A 46 3.82 -13.95 -3.33
N ALA A 47 4.97 -14.31 -3.89
CA ALA A 47 5.18 -15.60 -4.55
C ALA A 47 5.01 -16.78 -3.56
N VAL A 48 5.56 -16.67 -2.35
CA VAL A 48 5.42 -17.69 -1.30
C VAL A 48 3.96 -17.85 -0.89
N ILE A 49 3.26 -16.74 -0.60
CA ILE A 49 1.85 -16.78 -0.20
C ILE A 49 0.98 -17.35 -1.31
N GLN A 50 1.23 -16.96 -2.57
CA GLN A 50 0.50 -17.50 -3.72
C GLN A 50 0.76 -19.00 -3.91
N TYR A 51 1.99 -19.44 -3.71
CA TYR A 51 2.34 -20.86 -3.76
C TYR A 51 1.60 -21.65 -2.68
N LEU A 52 1.62 -21.17 -1.42
CA LEU A 52 0.91 -21.79 -0.31
C LEU A 52 -0.62 -21.83 -0.55
N ALA A 53 -1.20 -20.73 -1.05
CA ALA A 53 -2.61 -20.69 -1.39
C ALA A 53 -2.96 -21.71 -2.47
N ARG A 54 -2.15 -21.83 -3.51
CA ARG A 54 -2.33 -22.85 -4.56
C ARG A 54 -2.17 -24.27 -4.03
N LEU A 55 -1.20 -24.52 -3.18
CA LEU A 55 -1.00 -25.81 -2.54
C LEU A 55 -2.25 -26.25 -1.74
N LEU A 56 -2.86 -25.31 -1.00
CA LEU A 56 -4.06 -25.58 -0.20
C LEU A 56 -5.30 -25.82 -1.05
N PHE A 57 -5.46 -25.14 -2.20
CA PHE A 57 -6.73 -25.11 -2.93
C PHE A 57 -6.70 -25.74 -4.33
N SER A 58 -5.53 -26.22 -4.82
CA SER A 58 -5.37 -26.64 -6.23
C SER A 58 -5.97 -28.01 -6.54
N PHE A 59 -5.88 -29.00 -5.66
CA PHE A 59 -6.15 -30.40 -6.02
C PHE A 59 -7.61 -30.84 -5.79
N ARG A 60 -8.35 -30.27 -4.84
CA ARG A 60 -9.76 -30.57 -4.55
C ARG A 60 -10.47 -29.33 -4.02
N PHE A 61 -10.62 -28.34 -4.89
CA PHE A 61 -11.13 -27.04 -4.50
C PHE A 61 -12.40 -27.07 -3.65
N GLU A 62 -13.45 -27.79 -4.07
CA GLU A 62 -14.73 -27.81 -3.35
C GLU A 62 -14.63 -28.46 -1.97
N GLY A 63 -13.91 -29.57 -1.86
CA GLY A 63 -13.75 -30.28 -0.60
C GLY A 63 -12.87 -29.53 0.41
N MET A 64 -11.77 -28.98 -0.07
CA MET A 64 -10.87 -28.17 0.75
C MET A 64 -11.50 -26.83 1.12
N TYR A 65 -12.23 -26.19 0.19
CA TYR A 65 -12.94 -24.96 0.47
C TYR A 65 -13.92 -25.09 1.64
N LYS A 66 -14.71 -26.16 1.71
CA LYS A 66 -15.65 -26.39 2.82
C LYS A 66 -14.95 -26.63 4.16
N ARG A 67 -13.74 -27.20 4.17
CA ARG A 67 -13.01 -27.53 5.40
C ARG A 67 -12.10 -26.40 5.88
N VAL A 68 -11.35 -25.81 4.97
CA VAL A 68 -10.26 -24.88 5.29
C VAL A 68 -10.60 -23.43 4.89
N GLY A 69 -11.58 -23.24 4.01
CA GLY A 69 -11.94 -21.92 3.47
C GLY A 69 -12.33 -20.90 4.52
N ALA A 70 -13.02 -21.33 5.59
CA ALA A 70 -13.40 -20.44 6.70
C ALA A 70 -12.17 -20.00 7.50
N VAL A 71 -11.26 -20.92 7.82
CA VAL A 71 -10.04 -20.63 8.58
C VAL A 71 -9.10 -19.74 7.77
N TYR A 72 -8.89 -20.08 6.49
CA TYR A 72 -8.09 -19.27 5.58
C TYR A 72 -8.67 -17.85 5.40
N GLY A 73 -10.00 -17.79 5.24
CA GLY A 73 -10.72 -16.52 5.14
C GLY A 73 -10.57 -15.66 6.38
N ALA A 74 -10.74 -16.26 7.55
CA ALA A 74 -10.57 -15.59 8.83
C ALA A 74 -9.16 -15.08 9.03
N PHE A 75 -8.14 -15.88 8.71
CA PHE A 75 -6.75 -15.46 8.75
C PHE A 75 -6.50 -14.27 7.84
N SER A 76 -6.95 -14.34 6.59
CA SER A 76 -6.78 -13.27 5.59
C SER A 76 -7.45 -11.98 6.02
N ILE A 77 -8.71 -12.03 6.46
CA ILE A 77 -9.43 -10.83 6.93
C ILE A 77 -8.81 -10.25 8.20
N THR A 78 -8.40 -11.10 9.14
CA THR A 78 -7.72 -10.63 10.36
C THR A 78 -6.40 -9.92 10.03
N ALA A 79 -5.62 -10.46 9.11
CA ALA A 79 -4.39 -9.82 8.63
C ALA A 79 -4.67 -8.48 7.91
N ILE A 80 -5.73 -8.42 7.09
CA ILE A 80 -6.14 -7.19 6.40
C ILE A 80 -6.58 -6.13 7.42
N ILE A 81 -7.39 -6.49 8.41
CA ILE A 81 -7.84 -5.57 9.47
C ILE A 81 -6.65 -5.07 10.29
N TYR A 82 -5.74 -5.97 10.67
CA TYR A 82 -4.52 -5.58 11.36
C TYR A 82 -3.74 -4.54 10.57
N PHE A 83 -3.51 -4.80 9.28
CA PHE A 83 -2.80 -3.87 8.40
C PHE A 83 -3.54 -2.52 8.29
N LEU A 84 -4.86 -2.56 8.08
CA LEU A 84 -5.68 -1.35 7.94
C LEU A 84 -5.64 -0.48 9.20
N VAL A 85 -5.80 -1.09 10.38
CA VAL A 85 -5.83 -0.38 11.66
C VAL A 85 -4.43 0.09 12.06
N MET A 86 -3.44 -0.80 12.01
CA MET A 86 -2.08 -0.52 12.50
C MET A 86 -1.26 0.37 11.57
N LYS A 87 -1.52 0.33 10.26
CA LYS A 87 -0.78 1.09 9.26
C LYS A 87 -1.61 2.18 8.59
N GLY A 88 -2.86 1.89 8.25
CA GLY A 88 -3.71 2.82 7.51
C GLY A 88 -4.37 3.87 8.40
N ALA A 89 -4.90 3.49 9.55
CA ALA A 89 -5.68 4.39 10.39
C ALA A 89 -4.85 5.18 11.41
N LYS A 90 -3.58 4.83 11.63
CA LYS A 90 -2.73 5.40 12.68
C LYS A 90 -2.49 6.92 12.55
N GLY A 91 -2.63 7.47 11.35
CA GLY A 91 -2.52 8.92 11.07
C GLY A 91 -3.85 9.61 10.80
N ALA A 92 -4.97 8.88 10.90
CA ALA A 92 -6.28 9.43 10.60
C ALA A 92 -6.77 10.35 11.73
N SER A 93 -7.36 11.50 11.38
CA SER A 93 -7.83 12.52 12.33
C SER A 93 -8.96 12.04 13.25
N PHE A 94 -9.63 10.93 12.91
CA PHE A 94 -10.67 10.33 13.76
C PHE A 94 -10.10 9.36 14.81
N MET A 95 -8.83 8.98 14.73
CA MET A 95 -8.18 8.09 15.69
C MET A 95 -7.56 8.89 16.83
N ARG A 96 -8.08 8.72 18.05
CA ARG A 96 -7.50 9.32 19.26
C ARG A 96 -6.24 8.54 19.67
N ALA A 97 -5.25 9.24 20.21
CA ALA A 97 -4.02 8.64 20.72
C ALA A 97 -4.29 7.52 21.72
N GLU A 98 -5.24 7.73 22.64
CA GLU A 98 -5.65 6.75 23.65
C GLU A 98 -6.12 5.42 23.04
N TRP A 99 -6.84 5.47 21.92
CA TRP A 99 -7.30 4.27 21.22
C TRP A 99 -6.14 3.53 20.54
N ILE A 100 -5.19 4.27 19.99
CA ILE A 100 -3.99 3.70 19.38
C ILE A 100 -3.16 2.96 20.44
N ASP A 101 -2.96 3.58 21.61
CA ASP A 101 -2.20 2.99 22.72
C ASP A 101 -2.91 1.75 23.27
N TRP A 102 -4.24 1.81 23.43
CA TRP A 102 -5.03 0.67 23.86
C TRP A 102 -4.97 -0.50 22.86
N ILE A 103 -5.10 -0.22 21.56
CA ILE A 103 -4.99 -1.23 20.49
C ILE A 103 -3.59 -1.84 20.49
N ASN A 104 -2.53 -1.03 20.62
CA ASN A 104 -1.16 -1.52 20.67
C ASN A 104 -0.94 -2.44 21.88
N ALA A 105 -1.46 -2.06 23.05
CA ALA A 105 -1.34 -2.87 24.26
C ALA A 105 -2.12 -4.18 24.19
N ASN A 106 -3.25 -4.21 23.46
CA ASN A 106 -4.17 -5.35 23.38
C ASN A 106 -4.16 -6.03 21.99
N THR A 107 -3.10 -5.85 21.19
CA THR A 107 -3.06 -6.37 19.81
C THR A 107 -3.29 -7.88 19.76
N SER A 108 -2.62 -8.67 20.60
CA SER A 108 -2.75 -10.14 20.59
C SER A 108 -4.16 -10.64 20.89
N PRO A 109 -4.83 -10.21 22.00
CA PRO A 109 -6.20 -10.63 22.26
C PRO A 109 -7.19 -10.16 21.20
N ILE A 110 -7.00 -8.97 20.64
CA ILE A 110 -7.84 -8.47 19.55
C ILE A 110 -7.73 -9.38 18.31
N LEU A 111 -6.51 -9.73 17.89
CA LEU A 111 -6.29 -10.58 16.73
C LEU A 111 -6.87 -11.98 16.92
N ILE A 112 -6.70 -12.57 18.11
CA ILE A 112 -7.28 -13.89 18.41
C ILE A 112 -8.81 -13.82 18.38
N THR A 113 -9.42 -12.81 18.99
CA THR A 113 -10.87 -12.64 19.01
C THR A 113 -11.43 -12.44 17.60
N LEU A 114 -10.78 -11.60 16.78
CA LEU A 114 -11.17 -11.40 15.38
C LEU A 114 -11.03 -12.70 14.57
N PHE A 115 -9.91 -13.41 14.72
CA PHE A 115 -9.68 -14.66 14.01
C PHE A 115 -10.75 -15.71 14.34
N VAL A 116 -11.02 -15.92 15.62
CA VAL A 116 -12.06 -16.89 16.05
C VAL A 116 -13.44 -16.43 15.58
N GLY A 117 -13.78 -15.15 15.77
CA GLY A 117 -15.07 -14.58 15.36
C GLY A 117 -15.30 -14.72 13.86
N PHE A 118 -14.31 -14.35 13.03
CA PHE A 118 -14.41 -14.51 11.57
C PHE A 118 -14.40 -15.98 11.13
N THR A 119 -13.71 -16.87 11.84
CA THR A 119 -13.76 -18.31 11.54
C THR A 119 -15.18 -18.83 11.69
N ILE A 120 -15.86 -18.52 12.79
CA ILE A 120 -17.24 -18.91 13.03
C ILE A 120 -18.18 -18.28 12.00
N LEU A 121 -18.04 -16.98 11.77
CA LEU A 121 -18.85 -16.23 10.79
C LEU A 121 -18.73 -16.82 9.39
N PHE A 122 -17.51 -17.06 8.91
CA PHE A 122 -17.30 -17.61 7.57
C PHE A 122 -17.72 -19.05 7.45
N GLN A 123 -17.61 -19.84 8.53
CA GLN A 123 -18.12 -21.20 8.54
C GLN A 123 -19.65 -21.21 8.36
N ILE A 124 -20.35 -20.30 9.02
CA ILE A 124 -21.80 -20.11 8.85
C ILE A 124 -22.12 -19.64 7.42
N CYS A 125 -21.37 -18.66 6.90
CA CYS A 125 -21.55 -18.15 5.54
C CYS A 125 -21.36 -19.23 4.47
N ILE A 126 -20.36 -20.10 4.63
CA ILE A 126 -20.11 -21.22 3.70
C ILE A 126 -21.19 -22.28 3.82
N SER A 127 -21.58 -22.65 5.05
CA SER A 127 -22.49 -23.76 5.30
C SER A 127 -23.95 -23.42 5.01
N PHE A 128 -24.41 -22.25 5.43
CA PHE A 128 -25.81 -21.83 5.30
C PHE A 128 -26.07 -21.03 4.03
N PHE A 129 -25.27 -20.01 3.78
CA PHE A 129 -25.53 -19.07 2.69
C PHE A 129 -24.82 -19.41 1.39
N ARG A 130 -23.91 -20.42 1.40
CA ARG A 130 -23.07 -20.79 0.25
C ARG A 130 -22.35 -19.60 -0.39
N ILE A 131 -22.00 -18.58 0.41
CA ILE A 131 -21.32 -17.39 -0.04
C ILE A 131 -19.85 -17.73 -0.33
N ASN A 132 -19.32 -17.19 -1.42
CA ASN A 132 -17.92 -17.34 -1.74
C ASN A 132 -17.08 -16.34 -0.91
N VAL A 133 -16.49 -16.85 0.19
CA VAL A 133 -15.67 -16.07 1.12
C VAL A 133 -14.44 -15.44 0.42
N PHE A 134 -13.92 -16.06 -0.64
CA PHE A 134 -12.79 -15.48 -1.39
C PHE A 134 -13.16 -14.14 -2.05
N LYS A 135 -14.39 -13.97 -2.52
CA LYS A 135 -14.85 -12.67 -3.04
C LYS A 135 -14.82 -11.60 -1.96
N ILE A 136 -15.21 -11.95 -0.74
CA ILE A 136 -15.19 -11.03 0.41
C ILE A 136 -13.72 -10.64 0.73
N ILE A 137 -12.81 -11.62 0.74
CA ILE A 137 -11.38 -11.37 1.00
C ILE A 137 -10.79 -10.44 -0.07
N ILE A 138 -11.08 -10.68 -1.34
CA ILE A 138 -10.59 -9.84 -2.45
C ILE A 138 -11.11 -8.41 -2.32
N LEU A 139 -12.42 -8.24 -2.05
CA LEU A 139 -13.01 -6.92 -1.87
C LEU A 139 -12.41 -6.19 -0.67
N ALA A 140 -12.27 -6.87 0.47
CA ALA A 140 -11.67 -6.29 1.66
C ALA A 140 -10.19 -5.95 1.45
N GLY A 141 -9.44 -6.81 0.77
CA GLY A 141 -8.04 -6.57 0.41
C GLY A 141 -7.88 -5.39 -0.54
N THR A 142 -8.73 -5.30 -1.56
CA THR A 142 -8.73 -4.18 -2.52
C THR A 142 -9.08 -2.88 -1.81
N PHE A 143 -10.08 -2.89 -0.92
CA PHE A 143 -10.43 -1.72 -0.12
C PHE A 143 -9.28 -1.28 0.79
N SER A 144 -8.65 -2.22 1.51
CA SER A 144 -7.54 -1.95 2.41
C SER A 144 -6.34 -1.37 1.66
N LEU A 145 -6.03 -1.93 0.49
CA LEU A 145 -4.97 -1.45 -0.38
C LEU A 145 -5.27 -0.04 -0.90
N ALA A 146 -6.48 0.20 -1.39
CA ALA A 146 -6.92 1.51 -1.85
C ALA A 146 -6.86 2.55 -0.72
N PHE A 147 -7.28 2.19 0.48
CA PHE A 147 -7.23 3.07 1.65
C PHE A 147 -5.78 3.43 2.02
N ALA A 148 -4.88 2.45 2.03
CA ALA A 148 -3.47 2.67 2.33
C ALA A 148 -2.79 3.56 1.26
N PHE A 149 -3.08 3.32 -0.02
CA PHE A 149 -2.56 4.16 -1.11
C PHE A 149 -3.14 5.56 -1.07
N ALA A 150 -4.45 5.72 -0.85
CA ALA A 150 -5.06 7.04 -0.75
C ALA A 150 -4.41 7.90 0.34
N GLY A 151 -4.13 7.32 1.51
CA GLY A 151 -3.43 8.02 2.59
C GLY A 151 -2.02 8.46 2.22
N ASN A 152 -1.27 7.61 1.53
CA ASN A 152 0.08 7.91 1.07
C ASN A 152 0.10 8.92 -0.09
N ASP A 153 -0.74 8.71 -1.09
CA ASP A 153 -0.77 9.55 -2.28
C ASP A 153 -1.30 10.95 -1.96
N LEU A 154 -2.28 11.07 -1.07
CA LEU A 154 -2.78 12.37 -0.64
C LEU A 154 -1.67 13.21 0.00
N VAL A 155 -0.84 12.62 0.85
CA VAL A 155 0.31 13.31 1.47
C VAL A 155 1.34 13.73 0.43
N ASN A 156 1.65 12.87 -0.54
CA ASN A 156 2.67 13.14 -1.54
C ASN A 156 2.24 14.22 -2.56
N PHE A 157 0.98 14.22 -2.99
CA PHE A 157 0.51 15.15 -4.02
C PHE A 157 -0.06 16.45 -3.44
N VAL A 158 -0.70 16.39 -2.30
CA VAL A 158 -1.42 17.52 -1.71
C VAL A 158 -0.68 18.11 -0.52
N GLY A 159 0.14 17.32 0.16
CA GLY A 159 0.87 17.76 1.34
C GLY A 159 1.81 18.93 1.07
N VAL A 160 2.53 18.91 -0.06
CA VAL A 160 3.47 19.99 -0.42
C VAL A 160 2.75 21.32 -0.69
N PRO A 161 1.70 21.41 -1.52
CA PRO A 161 0.92 22.63 -1.68
C PRO A 161 0.29 23.14 -0.38
N ILE A 162 -0.21 22.27 0.48
CA ILE A 162 -0.78 22.66 1.77
C ILE A 162 0.30 23.21 2.70
N ALA A 163 1.45 22.55 2.79
CA ALA A 163 2.57 23.03 3.59
C ALA A 163 3.08 24.40 3.08
N ALA A 164 3.12 24.60 1.77
CA ALA A 164 3.46 25.90 1.17
C ALA A 164 2.44 26.98 1.55
N TRP A 165 1.15 26.67 1.52
CA TRP A 165 0.09 27.57 1.93
C TRP A 165 0.14 27.93 3.40
N ASP A 166 0.39 26.97 4.29
CA ASP A 166 0.54 27.23 5.71
C ASP A 166 1.80 28.04 6.01
N SER A 167 2.90 27.76 5.30
CA SER A 167 4.13 28.56 5.38
C SER A 167 3.88 30.02 4.99
N PHE A 168 3.12 30.22 3.91
CA PHE A 168 2.76 31.58 3.48
C PHE A 168 1.90 32.31 4.52
N LYS A 169 0.93 31.63 5.14
CA LYS A 169 0.12 32.21 6.22
C LYS A 169 0.96 32.61 7.44
N ILE A 170 1.86 31.73 7.86
CA ILE A 170 2.75 32.00 9.01
C ILE A 170 3.64 33.20 8.73
N TRP A 171 4.23 33.24 7.53
CA TRP A 171 5.06 34.35 7.12
C TRP A 171 4.26 35.66 7.02
N SER A 172 3.06 35.65 6.39
CA SER A 172 2.22 36.84 6.25
C SER A 172 1.74 37.40 7.59
N ALA A 173 1.51 36.51 8.58
CA ALA A 173 1.13 36.93 9.92
C ALA A 173 2.30 37.52 10.73
N ALA A 174 3.54 37.12 10.44
CA ALA A 174 4.74 37.60 11.11
C ALA A 174 5.18 39.01 10.69
N GLN A 175 4.67 39.54 9.56
CA GLN A 175 4.99 40.85 9.01
C GLN A 175 6.48 41.18 8.92
N SER A 176 7.35 40.15 8.86
CA SER A 176 8.80 40.29 8.77
C SER A 176 9.29 40.09 7.32
N PRO A 177 10.43 40.72 6.94
CA PRO A 177 11.00 40.50 5.61
C PRO A 177 11.29 39.02 5.38
N ALA A 178 11.02 38.54 4.17
CA ALA A 178 11.18 37.12 3.80
C ALA A 178 12.63 36.63 3.98
N GLU A 179 13.59 37.51 3.84
CA GLU A 179 15.04 37.23 3.93
C GLU A 179 15.51 36.89 5.34
N THR A 180 14.83 37.42 6.36
CA THR A 180 15.21 37.27 7.78
C THR A 180 14.30 36.34 8.56
N PHE A 181 13.18 35.90 7.94
CA PHE A 181 12.19 35.09 8.62
C PHE A 181 12.63 33.61 8.75
N MET A 182 12.85 33.19 9.98
CA MET A 182 13.14 31.79 10.28
C MET A 182 11.86 30.98 10.43
N MET A 183 11.65 29.99 9.55
CA MET A 183 10.49 29.09 9.53
C MET A 183 10.57 27.99 10.60
N GLY A 184 10.83 28.36 11.87
CA GLY A 184 10.92 27.40 12.98
C GLY A 184 9.64 26.62 13.24
N ASP A 185 8.48 27.16 12.89
CA ASP A 185 7.20 26.48 13.04
C ASP A 185 7.00 25.30 12.09
N LEU A 186 7.77 25.22 10.98
CA LEU A 186 7.76 24.04 10.09
C LEU A 186 8.46 22.81 10.71
N LEU A 187 9.13 22.95 11.83
CA LEU A 187 9.66 21.80 12.60
C LEU A 187 8.56 21.06 13.36
N LYS A 188 7.40 21.70 13.55
CA LYS A 188 6.21 21.05 14.11
C LYS A 188 5.43 20.35 13.02
N PRO A 189 4.74 19.24 13.32
CA PRO A 189 3.86 18.60 12.36
C PRO A 189 2.81 19.59 11.84
N ALA A 190 2.78 19.83 10.54
CA ALA A 190 1.78 20.70 9.93
C ALA A 190 0.39 20.05 10.03
N THR A 191 -0.57 20.78 10.58
CA THR A 191 -1.98 20.35 10.63
C THR A 191 -2.71 20.85 9.39
N ALA A 192 -2.88 19.97 8.41
CA ALA A 192 -3.63 20.31 7.21
C ALA A 192 -5.11 20.57 7.52
N ALA A 193 -5.67 21.64 6.95
CA ALA A 193 -7.10 21.90 7.09
C ALA A 193 -7.92 20.79 6.44
N THR A 194 -8.82 20.15 7.20
CA THR A 194 -9.61 18.98 6.77
C THR A 194 -10.39 19.24 5.47
N TRP A 195 -10.89 20.46 5.26
CA TRP A 195 -11.63 20.81 4.04
C TRP A 195 -10.73 20.78 2.78
N MET A 196 -9.45 21.14 2.89
CA MET A 196 -8.50 21.08 1.77
C MET A 196 -8.23 19.64 1.37
N LEU A 197 -8.08 18.74 2.36
CA LEU A 197 -7.92 17.31 2.13
C LEU A 197 -9.17 16.70 1.49
N LEU A 198 -10.36 17.09 1.96
CA LEU A 198 -11.64 16.65 1.36
C LEU A 198 -11.79 17.15 -0.07
N ALA A 199 -11.51 18.41 -0.34
CA ALA A 199 -11.58 18.98 -1.69
C ALA A 199 -10.60 18.27 -2.64
N SER A 200 -9.37 18.05 -2.21
CA SER A 200 -8.36 17.33 -2.99
C SER A 200 -8.76 15.89 -3.25
N GLY A 201 -9.26 15.19 -2.23
CA GLY A 201 -9.79 13.83 -2.36
C GLY A 201 -10.94 13.75 -3.35
N MET A 202 -11.88 14.70 -3.31
CA MET A 202 -12.97 14.78 -4.30
C MET A 202 -12.44 14.98 -5.71
N VAL A 203 -11.53 15.91 -5.93
CA VAL A 203 -10.91 16.13 -7.25
C VAL A 203 -10.24 14.85 -7.74
N MET A 204 -9.51 14.13 -6.87
CA MET A 204 -8.87 12.88 -7.22
C MET A 204 -9.90 11.81 -7.62
N VAL A 205 -10.99 11.65 -6.85
CA VAL A 205 -12.06 10.69 -7.18
C VAL A 205 -12.68 11.02 -8.54
N PHE A 206 -13.03 12.28 -8.79
CA PHE A 206 -13.58 12.70 -10.10
C PHE A 206 -12.59 12.45 -11.24
N THR A 207 -11.33 12.80 -11.05
CA THR A 207 -10.29 12.60 -12.07
C THR A 207 -10.12 11.11 -12.40
N LEU A 208 -10.04 10.24 -11.40
CA LEU A 208 -9.92 8.79 -11.60
C LEU A 208 -11.18 8.21 -12.25
N TRP A 209 -12.38 8.68 -11.86
CA TRP A 209 -13.64 8.21 -12.41
C TRP A 209 -13.79 8.51 -13.90
N PHE A 210 -13.38 9.69 -14.34
CA PHE A 210 -13.48 10.09 -15.75
C PHE A 210 -12.24 9.74 -16.59
N SER A 211 -11.17 9.30 -15.98
CA SER A 211 -9.91 8.99 -16.69
C SER A 211 -9.97 7.66 -17.42
N LYS A 212 -9.99 7.70 -18.74
CA LYS A 212 -9.86 6.50 -19.59
C LYS A 212 -8.58 5.70 -19.31
N LYS A 213 -7.48 6.40 -18.97
CA LYS A 213 -6.19 5.75 -18.63
C LYS A 213 -6.29 4.98 -17.32
N ALA A 214 -6.95 5.52 -16.30
CA ALA A 214 -7.18 4.83 -15.03
C ALA A 214 -8.02 3.56 -15.23
N HIS A 215 -9.09 3.65 -16.04
CA HIS A 215 -9.88 2.47 -16.39
C HIS A 215 -9.06 1.39 -17.11
N CYS A 216 -8.17 1.77 -18.03
CA CYS A 216 -7.29 0.84 -18.70
C CYS A 216 -6.35 0.11 -17.73
N VAL A 217 -5.78 0.82 -16.74
CA VAL A 217 -4.91 0.22 -15.71
C VAL A 217 -5.72 -0.75 -14.84
N ILE A 218 -6.92 -0.37 -14.42
CA ILE A 218 -7.82 -1.24 -13.64
C ILE A 218 -8.15 -2.51 -14.43
N GLN A 219 -8.51 -2.37 -15.72
CA GLN A 219 -8.81 -3.51 -16.57
C GLN A 219 -7.60 -4.44 -16.73
N THR A 220 -6.41 -3.88 -16.92
CA THR A 220 -5.16 -4.65 -16.97
C THR A 220 -4.92 -5.42 -15.66
N SER A 221 -5.15 -4.78 -14.51
CA SER A 221 -5.00 -5.43 -13.20
C SER A 221 -6.02 -6.57 -13.00
N ILE A 222 -7.27 -6.38 -13.45
CA ILE A 222 -8.30 -7.42 -13.42
C ILE A 222 -7.91 -8.59 -14.30
N ASN A 223 -7.44 -8.32 -15.53
CA ASN A 223 -7.03 -9.36 -16.46
C ASN A 223 -5.82 -10.16 -15.96
N LEU A 224 -4.85 -9.49 -15.30
CA LEU A 224 -3.71 -10.16 -14.68
C LEU A 224 -4.09 -11.01 -13.47
N ALA A 225 -5.16 -10.65 -12.77
CA ALA A 225 -5.69 -11.40 -11.64
C ALA A 225 -6.64 -12.53 -12.06
N SER A 226 -7.15 -12.52 -13.30
CA SER A 226 -8.03 -13.56 -13.82
C SER A 226 -7.22 -14.82 -14.11
N THR A 227 -7.73 -15.96 -13.64
CA THR A 227 -7.15 -17.31 -13.88
C THR A 227 -8.00 -18.11 -14.86
N GLN A 228 -8.70 -17.46 -15.78
CA GLN A 228 -9.51 -18.16 -16.76
C GLN A 228 -8.63 -18.89 -17.77
N THR A 229 -8.80 -20.20 -17.85
CA THR A 229 -8.14 -21.05 -18.86
C THR A 229 -8.70 -20.70 -20.24
N GLY A 230 -7.88 -20.13 -21.10
CA GLY A 230 -8.22 -19.84 -22.50
C GLY A 230 -8.08 -18.38 -22.94
N GLU A 231 -7.75 -17.45 -22.06
CA GLU A 231 -7.41 -16.09 -22.46
C GLU A 231 -5.98 -16.04 -23.03
N GLN A 232 -5.80 -15.32 -24.14
CA GLN A 232 -4.48 -15.10 -24.72
C GLN A 232 -3.60 -14.33 -23.75
N GLU A 233 -2.38 -14.83 -23.52
CA GLU A 233 -1.39 -14.12 -22.72
C GLU A 233 -1.15 -12.72 -23.30
N GLN A 234 -1.43 -11.69 -22.52
CA GLN A 234 -1.27 -10.29 -22.92
C GLN A 234 0.19 -9.90 -23.13
N PHE A 235 1.11 -10.65 -22.56
CA PHE A 235 2.54 -10.42 -22.68
C PHE A 235 3.19 -11.62 -23.37
N GLY A 236 3.84 -11.36 -24.51
CA GLY A 236 4.65 -12.39 -25.18
C GLY A 236 5.66 -13.00 -24.22
N ALA A 237 5.77 -14.32 -24.24
CA ALA A 237 6.66 -15.05 -23.35
C ALA A 237 8.11 -14.58 -23.53
N SER A 238 8.64 -13.83 -22.56
CA SER A 238 10.04 -13.40 -22.54
C SER A 238 10.97 -14.60 -22.32
N LEU A 239 12.18 -14.56 -22.87
CA LEU A 239 13.18 -15.61 -22.64
C LEU A 239 13.39 -15.94 -21.16
N PRO A 240 13.55 -14.96 -20.24
CA PRO A 240 13.67 -15.24 -18.82
C PRO A 240 12.42 -15.92 -18.24
N GLY A 241 11.23 -15.49 -18.64
CA GLY A 241 9.97 -16.09 -18.20
C GLY A 241 9.87 -17.57 -18.60
N ARG A 242 10.25 -17.91 -19.83
CA ARG A 242 10.30 -19.32 -20.28
C ARG A 242 11.30 -20.17 -19.50
N MET A 243 12.45 -19.61 -19.14
CA MET A 243 13.45 -20.31 -18.32
C MET A 243 12.92 -20.59 -16.91
N ILE A 244 12.28 -19.62 -16.28
CA ILE A 244 11.67 -19.77 -14.94
C ILE A 244 10.55 -20.81 -14.96
N VAL A 245 9.67 -20.77 -15.96
CA VAL A 245 8.58 -21.74 -16.10
C VAL A 245 9.14 -23.15 -16.34
N ARG A 246 10.15 -23.32 -17.21
CA ARG A 246 10.81 -24.62 -17.44
C ARG A 246 11.47 -25.17 -16.19
N ALA A 247 12.17 -24.32 -15.42
CA ALA A 247 12.76 -24.71 -14.16
C ALA A 247 11.70 -25.15 -13.13
N ALA A 248 10.60 -24.39 -13.02
CA ALA A 248 9.49 -24.71 -12.11
C ALA A 248 8.78 -26.03 -12.51
N VAL A 249 8.53 -26.25 -13.80
CA VAL A 249 7.95 -27.49 -14.31
C VAL A 249 8.90 -28.66 -14.09
N GLY A 250 10.21 -28.48 -14.35
CA GLY A 250 11.23 -29.51 -14.10
C GLY A 250 11.32 -29.92 -12.63
N MET A 251 11.26 -28.96 -11.70
CA MET A 251 11.19 -29.25 -10.28
C MET A 251 9.91 -29.98 -9.88
N GLY A 252 8.77 -29.58 -10.45
CA GLY A 252 7.49 -30.24 -10.20
C GLY A 252 7.44 -31.68 -10.68
N THR A 253 8.06 -31.99 -11.83
CA THR A 253 8.15 -33.37 -12.34
C THR A 253 9.07 -34.24 -11.48
N VAL A 254 10.17 -33.70 -10.97
CA VAL A 254 11.08 -34.42 -10.08
C VAL A 254 10.39 -34.73 -8.74
N ILE A 255 9.65 -33.77 -8.16
CA ILE A 255 8.89 -33.98 -6.93
C ILE A 255 7.79 -35.04 -7.12
N ASN A 256 7.11 -35.04 -8.27
CA ASN A 256 6.07 -36.04 -8.59
C ASN A 256 6.62 -37.45 -8.84
N GLN A 257 7.89 -37.60 -9.16
CA GLN A 257 8.56 -38.90 -9.30
C GLN A 257 9.09 -39.46 -7.97
N ILE A 258 9.24 -38.59 -6.93
CA ILE A 258 9.75 -38.98 -5.61
C ILE A 258 8.60 -39.32 -4.64
N MET A 259 7.38 -38.87 -4.93
CA MET A 259 6.15 -39.25 -4.21
C MET A 259 5.41 -40.39 -4.90
#